data_efb8bf13b8d1eae3064b1ecf7ea4f907
#
_entry.id   efb8bf13b8d1eae3064b1ecf7ea4f907
#
_cell.length_a   1.000
_cell.length_b   1.000
_cell.length_c   1.000
_cell.angle_alpha   90.00
_cell.angle_beta   90.00
_cell.angle_gamma   90.00
#
_symmetry.space_group_name_H-M   'P 1'
#
loop_
_entity.id
_entity.type
_entity.pdbx_description
1 polymer ?
#
loop_
_entity_poly.entity_id
_entity_poly.type
_entity_poly.pdbx_seq_one_letter_code
_entity_poly.pdbx_strand_id
1 'polypeptide(L)'
;HGDHIFGLPGFLSSRAFQANEEQTDLEIYGPQGIKSFVLTSLRVSGSRLPYKIHFHEFDQNSLGKILETDKFTVYAEELDHTIFCVGYRVMQKDLEGTLDAEKLKAAGVPFGPLFGKIKNGQDVVLEDGTEIKAADYISAPRPGKIITILGDTRKTNASVRLAVNADILVHESTYGKGDEKIARNHGHSTNMQ
;
A
#
# COMPACT_ATOMS: atom_id res chain seq x y z
N HIS A 1 0.10 10.44 17.79
CA HIS A 1 0.78 10.39 19.09
C HIS A 1 1.97 9.43 19.06
N GLY A 2 2.74 9.36 20.19
CA GLY A 2 3.99 8.60 20.27
C GLY A 2 3.82 7.10 20.07
N ASP A 3 2.76 6.51 20.56
CA ASP A 3 2.41 5.10 20.45
C ASP A 3 2.29 4.63 18.98
N HIS A 4 2.07 5.55 18.03
CA HIS A 4 2.04 5.23 16.60
C HIS A 4 3.39 5.43 15.89
N ILE A 5 4.37 6.11 16.50
CA ILE A 5 5.65 6.41 15.86
C ILE A 5 6.88 5.93 16.64
N PHE A 6 6.77 5.63 17.94
CA PHE A 6 7.94 5.25 18.75
C PHE A 6 8.57 3.93 18.32
N GLY A 7 7.82 3.05 17.68
CA GLY A 7 8.37 1.82 17.08
C GLY A 7 9.23 2.03 15.83
N LEU A 8 9.08 3.19 15.14
CA LEU A 8 9.74 3.43 13.87
C LEU A 8 11.28 3.42 13.93
N PRO A 9 11.96 4.10 14.89
CA PRO A 9 13.42 4.02 15.01
C PRO A 9 13.93 2.59 15.25
N GLY A 10 13.21 1.81 16.05
CA GLY A 10 13.54 0.40 16.30
C GLY A 10 13.40 -0.45 15.03
N PHE A 11 12.32 -0.26 14.26
CA PHE A 11 12.12 -0.92 12.98
C PHE A 11 13.27 -0.60 12.00
N LEU A 12 13.66 0.68 11.87
CA LEU A 12 14.74 1.11 11.00
C LEU A 12 16.08 0.48 11.39
N SER A 13 16.39 0.43 12.69
CA SER A 13 17.60 -0.21 13.19
C SER A 13 17.57 -1.74 12.97
N SER A 14 16.44 -2.39 13.18
CA SER A 14 16.28 -3.84 12.93
C SER A 14 16.43 -4.19 11.46
N ARG A 15 15.88 -3.36 10.56
CA ARG A 15 16.06 -3.51 9.12
C ARG A 15 17.54 -3.46 8.71
N ALA A 16 18.35 -2.65 9.39
CA ALA A 16 19.77 -2.55 9.12
C ALA A 16 20.55 -3.86 9.37
N PHE A 17 20.08 -4.71 10.30
CA PHE A 17 20.70 -6.03 10.54
C PHE A 17 20.37 -7.07 9.47
N GLN A 18 19.35 -6.85 8.68
CA GLN A 18 18.96 -7.72 7.56
C GLN A 18 19.53 -7.25 6.22
N ALA A 19 20.41 -6.23 6.26
CA ALA A 19 20.98 -5.64 5.07
C ALA A 19 21.81 -6.68 4.30
N ASN A 20 21.42 -6.89 3.06
CA ASN A 20 22.21 -7.56 2.03
C ASN A 20 22.58 -6.53 0.95
N GLU A 21 23.39 -6.91 -0.03
CA GLU A 21 23.83 -6.02 -1.12
C GLU A 21 22.67 -5.46 -1.98
N GLU A 22 21.47 -6.05 -1.88
CA GLU A 22 20.26 -5.63 -2.60
C GLU A 22 19.38 -4.67 -1.80
N GLN A 23 19.80 -4.23 -0.60
CA GLN A 23 18.98 -3.38 0.25
C GLN A 23 18.78 -2.00 -0.37
N THR A 24 17.54 -1.73 -0.78
CA THR A 24 17.12 -0.46 -1.36
C THR A 24 16.96 0.64 -0.30
N ASP A 25 17.13 1.88 -0.71
CA ASP A 25 16.76 3.06 0.07
C ASP A 25 15.28 2.97 0.53
N LEU A 26 14.94 3.68 1.59
CA LEU A 26 13.62 3.66 2.19
C LEU A 26 12.94 5.01 2.04
N GLU A 27 11.69 4.99 1.58
CA GLU A 27 10.83 6.17 1.52
C GLU A 27 9.93 6.20 2.76
N ILE A 28 9.88 7.33 3.46
CA ILE A 28 8.98 7.56 4.60
C ILE A 28 8.05 8.72 4.28
N TYR A 29 6.76 8.42 4.26
CA TYR A 29 5.68 9.40 4.07
C TYR A 29 4.98 9.63 5.41
N GLY A 30 4.87 10.88 5.85
CA GLY A 30 4.22 11.18 7.12
C GLY A 30 4.07 12.66 7.41
N PRO A 31 3.36 13.01 8.49
CA PRO A 31 3.21 14.39 8.92
C PRO A 31 4.53 15.10 9.22
N GLN A 32 4.52 16.43 9.12
CA GLN A 32 5.66 17.25 9.49
C GLN A 32 6.17 16.90 10.90
N GLY A 33 7.50 16.82 11.03
CA GLY A 33 8.20 16.45 12.27
C GLY A 33 8.69 15.01 12.30
N ILE A 34 8.18 14.11 11.42
CA ILE A 34 8.61 12.69 11.40
C ILE A 34 10.11 12.56 11.08
N LYS A 35 10.62 13.36 10.15
CA LYS A 35 12.06 13.42 9.83
C LYS A 35 12.89 13.80 11.04
N SER A 36 12.52 14.88 11.73
CA SER A 36 13.22 15.35 12.92
C SER A 36 13.23 14.30 14.02
N PHE A 37 12.08 13.68 14.28
CA PHE A 37 11.94 12.60 15.25
C PHE A 37 12.87 11.41 14.93
N VAL A 38 12.81 10.88 13.70
CA VAL A 38 13.61 9.73 13.28
C VAL A 38 15.11 10.04 13.35
N LEU A 39 15.55 11.14 12.74
CA LEU A 39 16.97 11.51 12.72
C LEU A 39 17.53 11.76 14.11
N THR A 40 16.75 12.40 15.00
CA THR A 40 17.16 12.61 16.39
C THR A 40 17.28 11.30 17.14
N SER A 41 16.29 10.41 16.99
CA SER A 41 16.31 9.09 17.64
C SER A 41 17.52 8.25 17.20
N LEU A 42 17.79 8.18 15.90
CA LEU A 42 18.96 7.46 15.36
C LEU A 42 20.28 8.07 15.84
N ARG A 43 20.38 9.39 15.88
CA ARG A 43 21.58 10.09 16.36
C ARG A 43 21.86 9.80 17.85
N VAL A 44 20.84 9.93 18.70
CA VAL A 44 20.96 9.74 20.15
C VAL A 44 21.26 8.29 20.50
N SER A 45 20.69 7.34 19.77
CA SER A 45 20.95 5.91 19.95
C SER A 45 22.29 5.45 19.33
N GLY A 46 22.98 6.31 18.58
CA GLY A 46 24.19 5.91 17.86
C GLY A 46 23.97 4.94 16.71
N SER A 47 22.71 4.78 16.29
CA SER A 47 22.33 3.85 15.21
C SER A 47 22.87 4.34 13.86
N ARG A 48 23.51 3.43 13.11
CA ARG A 48 23.99 3.67 11.75
C ARG A 48 23.25 2.77 10.78
N LEU A 49 22.68 3.36 9.74
CA LEU A 49 21.93 2.62 8.73
C LEU A 49 22.80 2.44 7.48
N PRO A 50 22.82 1.24 6.87
CA PRO A 50 23.55 0.97 5.63
C PRO A 50 22.78 1.45 4.38
N TYR A 51 21.64 2.09 4.53
CA TYR A 51 20.77 2.59 3.46
C TYR A 51 20.35 4.03 3.75
N LYS A 52 19.88 4.74 2.73
CA LYS A 52 19.36 6.10 2.88
C LYS A 52 17.87 6.08 3.21
N ILE A 53 17.41 7.14 3.87
CA ILE A 53 16.01 7.40 4.10
C ILE A 53 15.63 8.69 3.39
N HIS A 54 14.62 8.62 2.54
CA HIS A 54 14.00 9.77 1.88
C HIS A 54 12.70 10.10 2.62
N PHE A 55 12.58 11.33 3.09
CA PHE A 55 11.41 11.78 3.86
C PHE A 55 10.50 12.66 3.01
N HIS A 56 9.23 12.31 2.99
CA HIS A 56 8.15 13.06 2.35
C HIS A 56 7.20 13.53 3.44
N GLU A 57 7.49 14.70 3.99
CA GLU A 57 6.65 15.30 5.02
C GLU A 57 5.52 16.08 4.38
N PHE A 58 4.33 15.97 4.93
CA PHE A 58 3.15 16.67 4.47
C PHE A 58 2.39 17.31 5.64
N ASP A 59 1.59 18.31 5.31
CA ASP A 59 0.66 19.00 6.19
C ASP A 59 -0.77 18.91 5.62
N GLN A 60 -1.71 19.63 6.22
CA GLN A 60 -3.11 19.66 5.79
C GLN A 60 -3.31 20.12 4.35
N ASN A 61 -2.38 20.90 3.77
CA ASN A 61 -2.50 21.46 2.43
C ASN A 61 -1.96 20.54 1.33
N SER A 62 -1.23 19.51 1.70
CA SER A 62 -0.54 18.57 0.80
C SER A 62 -1.11 17.16 0.84
N LEU A 63 -2.34 16.98 1.35
CA LEU A 63 -3.07 15.72 1.38
C LEU A 63 -3.67 15.35 0.01
N GLY A 64 -4.20 14.16 -0.09
CA GLY A 64 -4.72 13.57 -1.31
C GLY A 64 -3.82 12.47 -1.84
N LYS A 65 -3.51 12.47 -3.13
CA LYS A 65 -2.59 11.48 -3.72
C LYS A 65 -1.15 11.82 -3.34
N ILE A 66 -0.54 11.01 -2.46
CA ILE A 66 0.82 11.24 -1.94
C ILE A 66 1.88 10.37 -2.62
N LEU A 67 1.48 9.28 -3.26
CA LEU A 67 2.40 8.38 -3.98
C LEU A 67 1.66 7.70 -5.13
N GLU A 68 2.34 7.58 -6.26
CA GLU A 68 1.90 6.75 -7.37
C GLU A 68 3.08 6.01 -7.97
N THR A 69 2.90 4.71 -8.17
CA THR A 69 3.87 3.80 -8.82
C THR A 69 3.19 3.09 -10.00
N ASP A 70 3.93 2.24 -10.69
CA ASP A 70 3.39 1.32 -11.69
C ASP A 70 2.46 0.25 -11.10
N LYS A 71 2.55 0.00 -9.78
CA LYS A 71 1.83 -1.09 -9.09
C LYS A 71 0.69 -0.61 -8.19
N PHE A 72 0.81 0.57 -7.60
CA PHE A 72 -0.19 1.08 -6.65
C PHE A 72 -0.17 2.60 -6.53
N THR A 73 -1.26 3.14 -6.01
CA THR A 73 -1.42 4.55 -5.65
C THR A 73 -1.77 4.66 -4.18
N VAL A 74 -1.21 5.66 -3.48
CA VAL A 74 -1.51 5.94 -2.08
C VAL A 74 -2.14 7.30 -1.93
N TYR A 75 -3.26 7.34 -1.22
CA TYR A 75 -3.94 8.56 -0.79
C TYR A 75 -3.82 8.70 0.72
N ALA A 76 -3.71 9.95 1.18
CA ALA A 76 -3.80 10.32 2.59
C ALA A 76 -4.89 11.37 2.78
N GLU A 77 -5.69 11.23 3.82
CA GLU A 77 -6.67 12.23 4.26
C GLU A 77 -6.53 12.50 5.76
N GLU A 78 -6.84 13.72 6.17
CA GLU A 78 -6.87 14.08 7.58
C GLU A 78 -8.00 13.36 8.30
N LEU A 79 -7.69 12.84 9.47
CA LEU A 79 -8.61 12.21 10.39
C LEU A 79 -8.95 13.17 11.54
N ASP A 80 -10.07 12.94 12.21
CA ASP A 80 -10.51 13.75 13.35
C ASP A 80 -9.97 13.17 14.66
N HIS A 81 -8.81 13.67 15.06
CA HIS A 81 -8.19 13.33 16.32
C HIS A 81 -7.73 14.60 17.08
N THR A 82 -7.11 14.43 18.25
CA THR A 82 -6.66 15.56 19.11
C THR A 82 -5.41 16.26 18.60
N ILE A 83 -4.66 15.63 17.71
CA ILE A 83 -3.54 16.19 16.96
C ILE A 83 -3.72 15.88 15.47
N PHE A 84 -2.95 16.52 14.60
CA PHE A 84 -2.95 16.19 13.18
C PHE A 84 -2.63 14.71 12.97
N CYS A 85 -3.60 14.00 12.45
CA CYS A 85 -3.56 12.57 12.21
C CYS A 85 -4.07 12.28 10.82
N VAL A 86 -3.54 11.25 10.18
CA VAL A 86 -3.90 10.89 8.80
C VAL A 86 -4.23 9.41 8.68
N GLY A 87 -5.18 9.12 7.80
CA GLY A 87 -5.45 7.78 7.32
C GLY A 87 -4.88 7.60 5.92
N TYR A 88 -4.54 6.37 5.58
CA TYR A 88 -3.97 6.00 4.28
C TYR A 88 -4.86 5.02 3.55
N ARG A 89 -5.00 5.23 2.24
CA ARG A 89 -5.65 4.30 1.33
C ARG A 89 -4.66 3.89 0.26
N VAL A 90 -4.30 2.61 0.24
CA VAL A 90 -3.43 2.00 -0.75
C VAL A 90 -4.29 1.26 -1.76
N MET A 91 -4.21 1.65 -3.02
CA MET A 91 -4.97 1.07 -4.13
C MET A 91 -4.00 0.40 -5.08
N GLN A 92 -4.02 -0.92 -5.14
CA GLN A 92 -3.28 -1.68 -6.14
C GLN A 92 -3.88 -1.39 -7.52
N LYS A 93 -3.05 -1.22 -8.55
CA LYS A 93 -3.52 -1.15 -9.94
C LYS A 93 -4.05 -2.51 -10.38
N ASP A 94 -4.96 -2.51 -11.33
CA ASP A 94 -5.51 -3.75 -11.86
C ASP A 94 -4.39 -4.66 -12.38
N LEU A 95 -4.53 -5.93 -12.12
CA LEU A 95 -3.58 -6.95 -12.55
C LEU A 95 -3.99 -7.44 -13.94
N GLU A 96 -3.03 -7.42 -14.85
CA GLU A 96 -3.23 -7.99 -16.18
C GLU A 96 -3.65 -9.47 -16.09
N GLY A 97 -4.33 -9.92 -17.14
CA GLY A 97 -4.70 -11.31 -17.28
C GLY A 97 -3.48 -12.24 -17.26
N THR A 98 -3.66 -13.42 -16.71
CA THR A 98 -2.63 -14.44 -16.64
C THR A 98 -2.74 -15.36 -17.85
N LEU A 99 -1.59 -15.65 -18.47
CA LEU A 99 -1.50 -16.60 -19.58
C LEU A 99 -1.74 -18.04 -19.09
N ASP A 100 -2.65 -18.75 -19.74
CA ASP A 100 -2.87 -20.18 -19.49
C ASP A 100 -1.85 -21.01 -20.29
N ALA A 101 -0.69 -21.24 -19.66
CA ALA A 101 0.41 -21.96 -20.26
C ALA A 101 0.06 -23.43 -20.58
N GLU A 102 -0.78 -24.07 -19.77
CA GLU A 102 -1.16 -25.47 -20.00
C GLU A 102 -2.11 -25.60 -21.21
N LYS A 103 -3.06 -24.66 -21.31
CA LYS A 103 -3.95 -24.60 -22.48
C LYS A 103 -3.18 -24.31 -23.77
N LEU A 104 -2.16 -23.46 -23.73
CA LEU A 104 -1.28 -23.19 -24.88
C LEU A 104 -0.48 -24.41 -25.30
N LYS A 105 0.10 -25.13 -24.34
CA LYS A 105 0.81 -26.40 -24.64
C LYS A 105 -0.12 -27.43 -25.27
N ALA A 106 -1.34 -27.57 -24.72
CA ALA A 106 -2.35 -28.48 -25.28
C ALA A 106 -2.77 -28.09 -26.71
N ALA A 107 -2.71 -26.82 -27.07
CA ALA A 107 -2.95 -26.29 -28.40
C ALA A 107 -1.72 -26.41 -29.33
N GLY A 108 -0.63 -27.08 -28.91
CA GLY A 108 0.55 -27.30 -29.71
C GLY A 108 1.51 -26.11 -29.81
N VAL A 109 1.32 -25.05 -29.00
CA VAL A 109 2.22 -23.89 -29.01
C VAL A 109 3.54 -24.25 -28.30
N PRO A 110 4.70 -24.20 -28.98
CA PRO A 110 5.97 -24.52 -28.36
C PRO A 110 6.34 -23.42 -27.33
N PHE A 111 6.88 -23.86 -26.19
CA PHE A 111 7.37 -22.93 -25.17
C PHE A 111 8.52 -22.09 -25.73
N GLY A 112 8.40 -20.75 -25.64
CA GLY A 112 9.42 -19.85 -26.15
C GLY A 112 8.85 -18.48 -26.53
N PRO A 113 9.42 -17.81 -27.55
CA PRO A 113 9.03 -16.44 -27.94
C PRO A 113 7.55 -16.26 -28.26
N LEU A 114 6.86 -17.28 -28.73
CA LEU A 114 5.42 -17.25 -29.03
C LEU A 114 4.59 -17.01 -27.75
N PHE A 115 4.97 -17.61 -26.61
CA PHE A 115 4.32 -17.35 -25.33
C PHE A 115 4.41 -15.87 -24.94
N GLY A 116 5.55 -15.23 -25.20
CA GLY A 116 5.73 -13.80 -24.97
C GLY A 116 4.81 -12.93 -25.84
N LYS A 117 4.68 -13.28 -27.12
CA LYS A 117 3.78 -12.56 -28.03
C LYS A 117 2.32 -12.69 -27.59
N ILE A 118 1.87 -13.92 -27.30
CA ILE A 118 0.51 -14.19 -26.84
C ILE A 118 0.25 -13.48 -25.51
N LYS A 119 1.18 -13.54 -24.56
CA LYS A 119 1.06 -12.82 -23.28
C LYS A 119 0.86 -11.30 -23.46
N ASN A 120 1.46 -10.74 -24.51
CA ASN A 120 1.32 -9.32 -24.86
C ASN A 120 0.07 -9.03 -25.72
N GLY A 121 -0.86 -10.00 -25.82
CA GLY A 121 -2.12 -9.82 -26.56
C GLY A 121 -2.00 -9.98 -28.07
N GLN A 122 -0.87 -10.50 -28.59
CA GLN A 122 -0.66 -10.68 -30.03
C GLN A 122 -1.12 -12.08 -30.46
N ASP A 123 -1.99 -12.12 -31.45
CA ASP A 123 -2.35 -13.38 -32.11
C ASP A 123 -1.15 -13.93 -32.89
N VAL A 124 -1.02 -15.24 -32.95
CA VAL A 124 0.06 -15.92 -33.67
C VAL A 124 -0.48 -17.03 -34.55
N VAL A 125 0.25 -17.32 -35.64
CA VAL A 125 -0.03 -18.47 -36.53
C VAL A 125 1.11 -19.44 -36.37
N LEU A 126 0.78 -20.72 -36.12
CA LEU A 126 1.75 -21.82 -36.04
C LEU A 126 2.22 -22.26 -37.44
N GLU A 127 3.28 -23.05 -37.50
CA GLU A 127 3.86 -23.52 -38.74
C GLU A 127 2.89 -24.38 -39.56
N ASP A 128 1.94 -25.05 -38.90
CA ASP A 128 0.90 -25.86 -39.53
C ASP A 128 -0.31 -25.03 -39.99
N GLY A 129 -0.28 -23.72 -39.86
CA GLY A 129 -1.35 -22.80 -40.22
C GLY A 129 -2.41 -22.57 -39.13
N THR A 130 -2.28 -23.20 -37.96
CA THR A 130 -3.23 -23.02 -36.85
C THR A 130 -3.13 -21.58 -36.28
N GLU A 131 -4.26 -20.88 -36.27
CA GLU A 131 -4.35 -19.55 -35.64
C GLU A 131 -4.59 -19.67 -34.13
N ILE A 132 -3.78 -19.00 -33.34
CA ILE A 132 -3.90 -18.89 -31.88
C ILE A 132 -4.27 -17.45 -31.55
N LYS A 133 -5.51 -17.26 -31.09
CA LYS A 133 -5.99 -15.94 -30.64
C LYS A 133 -5.58 -15.73 -29.20
N ALA A 134 -4.80 -14.69 -28.92
CA ALA A 134 -4.28 -14.38 -27.57
C ALA A 134 -5.39 -14.28 -26.52
N ALA A 135 -6.53 -13.68 -26.89
CA ALA A 135 -7.68 -13.53 -26.00
C ALA A 135 -8.25 -14.84 -25.45
N ASP A 136 -8.09 -15.96 -26.17
CA ASP A 136 -8.58 -17.29 -25.76
C ASP A 136 -7.69 -17.92 -24.66
N TYR A 137 -6.47 -17.41 -24.48
CA TYR A 137 -5.45 -17.97 -23.60
C TYR A 137 -5.00 -17.01 -22.49
N ILE A 138 -5.58 -15.82 -22.42
CA ILE A 138 -5.33 -14.84 -21.36
C ILE A 138 -6.60 -14.71 -20.54
N SER A 139 -6.50 -14.88 -19.21
CA SER A 139 -7.63 -14.63 -18.33
C SER A 139 -8.02 -13.14 -18.33
N ALA A 140 -9.26 -12.84 -17.95
CA ALA A 140 -9.66 -11.45 -17.75
C ALA A 140 -8.74 -10.76 -16.71
N PRO A 141 -8.49 -9.45 -16.87
CA PRO A 141 -7.83 -8.66 -15.83
C PRO A 141 -8.55 -8.81 -14.48
N ARG A 142 -7.80 -8.76 -13.41
CA ARG A 142 -8.35 -8.81 -12.05
C ARG A 142 -8.24 -7.44 -11.40
N PRO A 143 -9.30 -6.94 -10.76
CA PRO A 143 -9.24 -5.67 -10.05
C PRO A 143 -8.17 -5.70 -8.96
N GLY A 144 -7.45 -4.62 -8.83
CA GLY A 144 -6.47 -4.42 -7.78
C GLY A 144 -7.14 -4.38 -6.40
N LYS A 145 -6.38 -4.74 -5.37
CA LYS A 145 -6.84 -4.73 -3.99
C LYS A 145 -6.71 -3.34 -3.37
N ILE A 146 -7.63 -3.03 -2.46
CA ILE A 146 -7.67 -1.77 -1.75
C ILE A 146 -7.52 -2.04 -0.25
N ILE A 147 -6.49 -1.45 0.34
CA ILE A 147 -6.23 -1.52 1.78
C ILE A 147 -6.34 -0.11 2.34
N THR A 148 -7.17 0.06 3.37
CA THR A 148 -7.29 1.32 4.10
C THR A 148 -6.82 1.11 5.53
N ILE A 149 -5.93 2.00 5.99
CA ILE A 149 -5.40 2.00 7.35
C ILE A 149 -5.68 3.37 7.95
N LEU A 150 -6.51 3.38 8.98
CA LEU A 150 -6.85 4.57 9.74
C LEU A 150 -6.05 4.57 11.04
N GLY A 151 -5.52 5.74 11.39
CA GLY A 151 -4.98 5.99 12.74
C GLY A 151 -6.10 6.23 13.73
N ASP A 152 -5.75 6.80 14.87
CA ASP A 152 -6.73 7.23 15.88
C ASP A 152 -7.66 8.28 15.29
N THR A 153 -8.95 8.07 15.44
CA THR A 153 -9.95 8.96 14.84
C THR A 153 -11.35 8.80 15.42
N ARG A 154 -12.10 9.88 15.46
CA ARG A 154 -13.56 9.78 15.44
C ARG A 154 -14.01 9.34 14.05
N LYS A 155 -15.17 8.71 13.97
CA LYS A 155 -15.80 8.44 12.67
C LYS A 155 -16.17 9.77 11.99
N THR A 156 -15.67 9.95 10.76
CA THR A 156 -15.86 11.16 9.95
C THR A 156 -16.17 10.81 8.50
N ASN A 157 -16.57 11.82 7.74
CA ASN A 157 -16.72 11.65 6.29
C ASN A 157 -15.38 11.30 5.61
N ALA A 158 -14.25 11.78 6.12
CA ALA A 158 -12.92 11.43 5.60
C ALA A 158 -12.62 9.95 5.82
N SER A 159 -12.82 9.42 7.05
CA SER A 159 -12.62 7.99 7.32
C SER A 159 -13.53 7.11 6.47
N VAL A 160 -14.79 7.53 6.25
CA VAL A 160 -15.72 6.81 5.37
C VAL A 160 -15.24 6.84 3.91
N ARG A 161 -14.82 8.01 3.36
CA ARG A 161 -14.29 8.09 2.00
C ARG A 161 -13.09 7.18 1.78
N LEU A 162 -12.15 7.17 2.72
CA LEU A 162 -10.99 6.28 2.67
C LEU A 162 -11.39 4.80 2.67
N ALA A 163 -12.45 4.44 3.42
CA ALA A 163 -12.91 3.07 3.62
C ALA A 163 -13.79 2.54 2.48
N VAL A 164 -14.37 3.39 1.64
CA VAL A 164 -15.28 2.95 0.57
C VAL A 164 -14.63 1.90 -0.32
N ASN A 165 -15.31 0.76 -0.47
CA ASN A 165 -14.87 -0.39 -1.28
C ASN A 165 -13.47 -0.93 -0.91
N ALA A 166 -12.98 -0.72 0.31
CA ALA A 166 -11.75 -1.33 0.76
C ALA A 166 -11.93 -2.85 0.90
N ASP A 167 -10.99 -3.64 0.36
CA ASP A 167 -10.94 -5.09 0.60
C ASP A 167 -10.53 -5.38 2.05
N ILE A 168 -9.67 -4.51 2.60
CA ILE A 168 -9.21 -4.57 4.00
C ILE A 168 -9.31 -3.18 4.60
N LEU A 169 -10.00 -3.08 5.73
CA LEU A 169 -10.06 -1.88 6.56
C LEU A 169 -9.41 -2.17 7.92
N VAL A 170 -8.35 -1.44 8.24
CA VAL A 170 -7.76 -1.40 9.57
C VAL A 170 -8.24 -0.13 10.25
N HIS A 171 -9.02 -0.28 11.29
CA HIS A 171 -9.63 0.82 12.05
C HIS A 171 -9.43 0.60 13.53
N GLU A 172 -9.20 1.67 14.27
CA GLU A 172 -9.17 1.60 15.73
C GLU A 172 -10.56 1.28 16.30
N SER A 173 -10.57 0.73 17.50
CA SER A 173 -11.78 0.55 18.32
C SER A 173 -11.38 0.64 19.80
N THR A 174 -10.84 1.78 20.17
CA THR A 174 -10.27 2.05 21.50
C THR A 174 -11.31 1.91 22.60
N TYR A 175 -12.58 2.17 22.28
CA TYR A 175 -13.68 2.09 23.23
C TYR A 175 -14.75 1.06 22.82
N GLY A 176 -15.49 0.59 23.83
CA GLY A 176 -16.56 -0.37 23.65
C GLY A 176 -17.93 0.29 23.44
N LYS A 177 -18.94 -0.57 23.22
CA LYS A 177 -20.36 -0.15 23.19
C LYS A 177 -20.75 0.48 24.53
N GLY A 178 -21.36 1.66 24.45
CA GLY A 178 -21.78 2.46 25.62
C GLY A 178 -20.82 3.57 26.01
N ASP A 179 -19.61 3.55 25.44
CA ASP A 179 -18.58 4.55 25.72
C ASP A 179 -18.47 5.64 24.65
N GLU A 180 -19.51 5.82 23.81
CA GLU A 180 -19.48 6.71 22.64
C GLU A 180 -19.14 8.17 23.03
N LYS A 181 -19.62 8.63 24.20
CA LYS A 181 -19.32 9.98 24.68
C LYS A 181 -17.83 10.15 25.06
N ILE A 182 -17.27 9.15 25.73
CA ILE A 182 -15.87 9.14 26.14
C ILE A 182 -14.98 9.04 24.90
N ALA A 183 -15.26 8.09 24.00
CA ALA A 183 -14.58 7.94 22.73
C ALA A 183 -14.53 9.27 21.97
N ARG A 184 -15.67 9.91 21.78
CA ARG A 184 -15.77 11.21 21.11
C ARG A 184 -14.94 12.30 21.77
N ASN A 185 -14.95 12.39 23.11
CA ASN A 185 -14.19 13.41 23.83
C ASN A 185 -12.68 13.24 23.68
N HIS A 186 -12.21 12.01 23.56
CA HIS A 186 -10.79 11.67 23.42
C HIS A 186 -10.32 11.52 21.97
N GLY A 187 -11.18 11.75 20.98
CA GLY A 187 -10.80 11.68 19.56
C GLY A 187 -10.74 10.28 19.00
N HIS A 188 -11.53 9.36 19.57
CA HIS A 188 -11.52 7.94 19.21
C HIS A 188 -12.89 7.42 18.76
N SER A 189 -12.90 6.19 18.29
CA SER A 189 -14.08 5.44 17.90
C SER A 189 -14.39 4.31 18.87
N THR A 190 -15.62 3.82 18.81
CA THR A 190 -16.04 2.58 19.45
C THR A 190 -16.09 1.45 18.43
N ASN A 191 -16.14 0.21 18.92
CA ASN A 191 -16.30 -0.98 18.06
C ASN A 191 -17.68 -1.05 17.36
N MET A 192 -18.58 -0.08 17.60
CA MET A 192 -19.91 -0.01 16.98
C MET A 192 -20.02 1.04 15.87
N GLN A 193 -18.96 1.79 15.61
CA GLN A 193 -18.90 2.88 14.63
C GLN A 193 -18.21 2.47 13.34
#